data_bcb0277b5e8ee418f91be31f79849889
#
_entry.id   bcb0277b5e8ee418f91be31f79849889
#
_cell.length_a   1.000
_cell.length_b   1.000
_cell.length_c   1.000
_cell.angle_alpha   90.00
_cell.angle_beta   90.00
_cell.angle_gamma   90.00
#
_symmetry.space_group_name_H-M   'P 1'
#
loop_
_entity.id
_entity.type
_entity.pdbx_description
1 polymer ?
#
loop_
_entity_poly.entity_id
_entity_poly.type
_entity_poly.pdbx_seq_one_letter_code
_entity_poly.pdbx_strand_id
1 'polypeptide(L)'
;MAKMRVLLAYSGGLDTSIIVPWLKENYDCDVVCVAGDVGQGEELEPLHEKAAKCGAEKLYIADLRKEFVEEFIWPTLKAGAIYEGKYLLGTSFARPLIAKRLVEIAHEENCTAICHGCTGKGNDQVRFELTIKAFDPDMKIIAPWRIWDIKTREEEIEYAEARNIPVPVKKDRPYSMDRNIWHISHEGADLEDPWNEPPKDLLLTMVTPEMAPDEPEYVTVDFEKGVPVAINGEKMEAIELLTKANEIAGRNGVGCADLVENRLVGMKSRGVYETPGGTMLYAAHGILESITLDRQTSHYKELIASKFAELVYDGMWYTPLREALSAFVDSTQEAVNGTVKLKLYKGNCINAGVKSPNSLYLEEIATFGDSKDLYSHKDSEGFINLLGLPMKVKAIVDQRTK
;
A
#
# COMPACT_ATOMS: atom_id res chain seq x y z
N MET A 1 -36.25 13.80 -21.38
CA MET A 1 -35.52 13.13 -20.30
C MET A 1 -34.24 13.91 -20.13
N ALA A 2 -33.74 14.08 -18.89
CA ALA A 2 -32.42 14.68 -18.69
C ALA A 2 -31.36 13.79 -19.36
N LYS A 3 -30.34 14.40 -19.96
CA LYS A 3 -29.23 13.70 -20.60
C LYS A 3 -28.46 12.90 -19.53
N MET A 4 -28.00 11.69 -19.85
CA MET A 4 -27.21 10.87 -18.94
C MET A 4 -25.93 11.61 -18.52
N ARG A 5 -25.54 11.55 -17.25
CA ARG A 5 -24.23 12.04 -16.78
C ARG A 5 -23.41 10.88 -16.27
N VAL A 6 -22.16 10.83 -16.70
CA VAL A 6 -21.20 9.79 -16.33
C VAL A 6 -20.01 10.43 -15.66
N LEU A 7 -19.63 9.91 -14.49
CA LEU A 7 -18.42 10.31 -13.82
C LEU A 7 -17.27 9.37 -14.23
N LEU A 8 -16.16 9.93 -14.66
CA LEU A 8 -14.97 9.19 -15.10
C LEU A 8 -13.81 9.35 -14.12
N ALA A 9 -13.28 8.24 -13.62
CA ALA A 9 -11.98 8.22 -12.97
C ALA A 9 -10.90 8.60 -13.98
N TYR A 10 -10.32 9.80 -13.84
CA TYR A 10 -9.48 10.41 -14.86
C TYR A 10 -8.04 10.60 -14.37
N SER A 11 -7.10 9.89 -14.97
CA SER A 11 -5.67 10.03 -14.67
C SER A 11 -4.94 11.01 -15.61
N GLY A 12 -5.58 11.43 -16.69
CA GLY A 12 -4.92 12.19 -17.75
C GLY A 12 -3.99 11.36 -18.64
N GLY A 13 -3.92 10.05 -18.45
CA GLY A 13 -3.24 9.12 -19.37
C GLY A 13 -3.96 8.98 -20.70
N LEU A 14 -3.37 8.22 -21.63
CA LEU A 14 -3.96 7.95 -22.95
C LEU A 14 -5.34 7.32 -22.80
N ASP A 15 -5.43 6.18 -22.08
CA ASP A 15 -6.65 5.41 -21.90
C ASP A 15 -7.81 6.27 -21.41
N THR A 16 -7.61 7.01 -20.30
CA THR A 16 -8.67 7.84 -19.74
C THR A 16 -9.03 9.04 -20.59
N SER A 17 -8.08 9.55 -21.42
CA SER A 17 -8.33 10.67 -22.33
C SER A 17 -9.20 10.26 -23.50
N ILE A 18 -9.02 9.05 -24.05
CA ILE A 18 -9.86 8.55 -25.16
C ILE A 18 -11.23 8.06 -24.68
N ILE A 19 -11.35 7.66 -23.40
CA ILE A 19 -12.63 7.26 -22.82
C ILE A 19 -13.64 8.40 -22.80
N VAL A 20 -13.22 9.66 -22.64
CA VAL A 20 -14.13 10.81 -22.63
C VAL A 20 -14.97 10.92 -23.92
N PRO A 21 -14.37 11.02 -25.12
CA PRO A 21 -15.16 11.06 -26.36
C PRO A 21 -15.87 9.73 -26.63
N TRP A 22 -15.27 8.59 -26.29
CA TRP A 22 -15.89 7.29 -26.46
C TRP A 22 -17.22 7.17 -25.69
N LEU A 23 -17.26 7.65 -24.45
CA LEU A 23 -18.49 7.70 -23.65
C LEU A 23 -19.59 8.57 -24.32
N LYS A 24 -19.21 9.73 -24.84
CA LYS A 24 -20.15 10.64 -25.52
C LYS A 24 -20.71 10.02 -26.80
N GLU A 25 -19.88 9.32 -27.57
CA GLU A 25 -20.28 8.65 -28.82
C GLU A 25 -21.21 7.45 -28.58
N ASN A 26 -20.97 6.68 -27.50
CA ASN A 26 -21.69 5.42 -27.27
C ASN A 26 -22.89 5.54 -26.31
N TYR A 27 -22.92 6.58 -25.45
CA TYR A 27 -23.96 6.72 -24.42
C TYR A 27 -24.74 8.04 -24.52
N ASP A 28 -24.42 8.94 -25.47
CA ASP A 28 -25.01 10.28 -25.56
C ASP A 28 -25.08 10.97 -24.17
N CYS A 29 -23.95 11.03 -23.50
CA CYS A 29 -23.85 11.49 -22.11
C CYS A 29 -22.96 12.73 -21.98
N ASP A 30 -23.12 13.43 -20.86
CA ASP A 30 -22.17 14.42 -20.38
C ASP A 30 -21.18 13.74 -19.45
N VAL A 31 -19.89 14.09 -19.55
CA VAL A 31 -18.81 13.43 -18.80
C VAL A 31 -18.21 14.40 -17.80
N VAL A 32 -18.25 14.02 -16.52
CA VAL A 32 -17.58 14.68 -15.41
C VAL A 32 -16.33 13.85 -15.08
N CYS A 33 -15.18 14.48 -15.08
CA CYS A 33 -13.90 13.82 -14.75
C CYS A 33 -13.50 14.07 -13.30
N VAL A 34 -12.86 13.09 -12.67
CA VAL A 34 -12.29 13.23 -11.32
C VAL A 34 -10.87 12.67 -11.31
N ALA A 35 -9.90 13.48 -10.91
CA ALA A 35 -8.54 13.08 -10.62
C ALA A 35 -8.30 13.12 -9.09
N GLY A 36 -7.84 12.02 -8.51
CA GLY A 36 -7.44 11.98 -7.10
C GLY A 36 -5.96 12.36 -6.94
N ASP A 37 -5.67 13.34 -6.10
CA ASP A 37 -4.31 13.64 -5.65
C ASP A 37 -4.00 12.77 -4.42
N VAL A 38 -3.19 11.76 -4.63
CA VAL A 38 -2.65 10.86 -3.60
C VAL A 38 -1.12 11.05 -3.42
N GLY A 39 -0.61 12.19 -3.87
CA GLY A 39 0.81 12.53 -3.79
C GLY A 39 1.68 11.89 -4.87
N GLN A 40 1.16 11.76 -6.08
CA GLN A 40 1.89 11.23 -7.22
C GLN A 40 3.00 12.16 -7.73
N GLY A 41 3.07 13.41 -7.24
CA GLY A 41 4.13 14.36 -7.57
C GLY A 41 4.10 14.88 -9.02
N GLU A 42 2.99 14.70 -9.72
CA GLU A 42 2.73 15.27 -11.04
C GLU A 42 1.98 16.61 -10.91
N GLU A 43 2.19 17.51 -11.88
CA GLU A 43 1.37 18.71 -11.97
C GLU A 43 -0.04 18.34 -12.41
N LEU A 44 -1.02 18.52 -11.53
CA LEU A 44 -2.42 18.18 -11.79
C LEU A 44 -3.19 19.32 -12.49
N GLU A 45 -2.75 20.57 -12.33
CA GLU A 45 -3.40 21.73 -12.96
C GLU A 45 -3.55 21.62 -14.50
N PRO A 46 -2.54 21.12 -15.26
CA PRO A 46 -2.68 20.93 -16.71
C PRO A 46 -3.77 19.93 -17.10
N LEU A 47 -4.26 19.10 -16.17
CA LEU A 47 -5.33 18.16 -16.45
C LEU A 47 -6.66 18.86 -16.77
N HIS A 48 -6.91 20.07 -16.26
CA HIS A 48 -8.11 20.85 -16.58
C HIS A 48 -8.21 21.14 -18.07
N GLU A 49 -7.14 21.66 -18.66
CA GLU A 49 -7.09 21.94 -20.09
C GLU A 49 -7.20 20.66 -20.92
N LYS A 50 -6.53 19.59 -20.46
CA LYS A 50 -6.53 18.30 -21.16
C LYS A 50 -7.91 17.64 -21.14
N ALA A 51 -8.59 17.59 -20.01
CA ALA A 51 -9.93 17.05 -19.89
C ALA A 51 -10.94 17.84 -20.75
N ALA A 52 -10.84 19.16 -20.74
CA ALA A 52 -11.68 20.03 -21.58
C ALA A 52 -11.46 19.76 -23.08
N LYS A 53 -10.21 19.61 -23.54
CA LYS A 53 -9.87 19.25 -24.92
C LYS A 53 -10.40 17.86 -25.32
N CYS A 54 -10.47 16.93 -24.38
CA CYS A 54 -11.10 15.63 -24.61
C CYS A 54 -12.63 15.70 -24.65
N GLY A 55 -13.23 16.83 -24.29
CA GLY A 55 -14.68 17.07 -24.29
C GLY A 55 -15.38 16.78 -22.96
N ALA A 56 -14.66 16.70 -21.85
CA ALA A 56 -15.26 16.65 -20.52
C ALA A 56 -15.97 17.97 -20.19
N GLU A 57 -17.12 17.88 -19.51
CA GLU A 57 -17.87 19.05 -19.04
C GLU A 57 -17.18 19.74 -17.86
N LYS A 58 -16.59 18.93 -16.98
CA LYS A 58 -15.96 19.37 -15.74
C LYS A 58 -14.86 18.41 -15.30
N LEU A 59 -13.84 18.93 -14.64
CA LEU A 59 -12.84 18.14 -13.93
C LEU A 59 -12.79 18.58 -12.47
N TYR A 60 -12.83 17.61 -11.57
CA TYR A 60 -12.49 17.75 -10.16
C TYR A 60 -11.07 17.22 -9.91
N ILE A 61 -10.26 17.96 -9.19
CA ILE A 61 -9.01 17.51 -8.61
C ILE A 61 -9.25 17.40 -7.10
N ALA A 62 -9.33 16.19 -6.59
CA ALA A 62 -9.57 15.91 -5.18
C ALA A 62 -8.26 15.70 -4.43
N ASP A 63 -7.91 16.59 -3.50
CA ASP A 63 -6.77 16.37 -2.60
C ASP A 63 -7.13 15.31 -1.55
N LEU A 64 -6.57 14.13 -1.71
CA LEU A 64 -6.79 12.96 -0.87
C LEU A 64 -5.55 12.60 -0.04
N ARG A 65 -4.47 13.37 -0.11
CA ARG A 65 -3.16 13.02 0.46
C ARG A 65 -3.22 12.78 1.96
N LYS A 66 -3.91 13.66 2.71
CA LYS A 66 -4.01 13.53 4.16
C LYS A 66 -4.82 12.30 4.55
N GLU A 67 -6.04 12.14 3.97
CA GLU A 67 -6.89 10.97 4.21
C GLU A 67 -6.15 9.67 3.84
N PHE A 68 -5.39 9.69 2.73
CA PHE A 68 -4.61 8.56 2.28
C PHE A 68 -3.58 8.11 3.32
N VAL A 69 -2.82 9.04 3.89
CA VAL A 69 -1.80 8.71 4.88
C VAL A 69 -2.43 8.27 6.21
N GLU A 70 -3.36 9.06 6.72
CA GLU A 70 -3.90 8.87 8.07
C GLU A 70 -4.90 7.70 8.17
N GLU A 71 -5.75 7.49 7.13
CA GLU A 71 -6.83 6.51 7.19
C GLU A 71 -6.56 5.21 6.42
N PHE A 72 -5.50 5.16 5.59
CA PHE A 72 -5.16 3.96 4.83
C PHE A 72 -3.74 3.46 5.12
N ILE A 73 -2.74 4.34 5.04
CA ILE A 73 -1.35 3.94 5.23
C ILE A 73 -1.09 3.58 6.69
N TRP A 74 -1.42 4.47 7.64
CA TRP A 74 -1.14 4.21 9.06
C TRP A 74 -1.88 3.00 9.61
N PRO A 75 -3.18 2.76 9.34
CA PRO A 75 -3.84 1.52 9.75
C PRO A 75 -3.19 0.26 9.18
N THR A 76 -2.73 0.31 7.93
CA THR A 76 -2.06 -0.83 7.28
C THR A 76 -0.66 -1.07 7.86
N LEU A 77 0.08 0.00 8.17
CA LEU A 77 1.35 -0.05 8.91
C LEU A 77 1.17 -0.65 10.31
N LYS A 78 0.21 -0.15 11.10
CA LYS A 78 -0.12 -0.69 12.43
C LYS A 78 -0.48 -2.17 12.40
N ALA A 79 -1.18 -2.61 11.37
CA ALA A 79 -1.50 -4.01 11.16
C ALA A 79 -0.27 -4.87 10.86
N GLY A 80 0.85 -4.28 10.44
CA GLY A 80 2.00 -5.00 9.92
C GLY A 80 1.70 -5.72 8.61
N ALA A 81 0.70 -5.23 7.86
CA ALA A 81 0.17 -5.92 6.68
C ALA A 81 1.12 -5.81 5.48
N ILE A 82 1.65 -6.92 5.04
CA ILE A 82 2.54 -7.05 3.88
C ILE A 82 2.02 -8.20 3.01
N TYR A 83 1.66 -7.91 1.76
CA TYR A 83 1.19 -8.94 0.85
C TYR A 83 2.35 -9.79 0.33
N GLU A 84 2.19 -11.12 0.43
CA GLU A 84 3.19 -12.12 0.02
C GLU A 84 4.61 -11.85 0.56
N GLY A 85 4.69 -11.25 1.76
CA GLY A 85 5.94 -11.00 2.46
C GLY A 85 6.83 -9.88 1.92
N LYS A 86 6.39 -9.16 0.87
CA LYS A 86 7.18 -8.11 0.22
C LYS A 86 6.40 -6.86 -0.17
N TYR A 87 5.18 -6.99 -0.67
CA TYR A 87 4.43 -5.87 -1.24
C TYR A 87 3.73 -5.06 -0.16
N LEU A 88 4.08 -3.78 -0.03
CA LEU A 88 3.52 -2.84 0.95
C LEU A 88 2.24 -2.14 0.48
N LEU A 89 1.50 -2.73 -0.47
CA LEU A 89 0.10 -2.47 -0.81
C LEU A 89 -0.23 -1.07 -1.36
N GLY A 90 0.76 -0.29 -1.82
CA GLY A 90 0.58 1.12 -2.17
C GLY A 90 -0.52 1.43 -3.19
N THR A 91 -0.65 0.64 -4.25
CA THR A 91 -1.76 0.77 -5.21
C THR A 91 -3.05 0.24 -4.62
N SER A 92 -2.97 -0.84 -3.81
CA SER A 92 -4.14 -1.58 -3.36
C SER A 92 -5.07 -0.77 -2.46
N PHE A 93 -4.51 0.04 -1.55
CA PHE A 93 -5.32 0.88 -0.67
C PHE A 93 -5.60 2.28 -1.24
N ALA A 94 -4.88 2.75 -2.28
CA ALA A 94 -5.18 4.01 -2.95
C ALA A 94 -6.50 3.94 -3.73
N ARG A 95 -6.80 2.81 -4.38
CA ARG A 95 -8.00 2.66 -5.22
C ARG A 95 -9.32 2.73 -4.44
N PRO A 96 -9.48 2.08 -3.27
CA PRO A 96 -10.68 2.25 -2.44
C PRO A 96 -10.90 3.69 -1.99
N LEU A 97 -9.86 4.44 -1.64
CA LEU A 97 -9.99 5.86 -1.30
C LEU A 97 -10.50 6.69 -2.48
N ILE A 98 -9.85 6.54 -3.65
CA ILE A 98 -10.27 7.26 -4.86
C ILE A 98 -11.72 6.89 -5.22
N ALA A 99 -12.06 5.59 -5.19
CA ALA A 99 -13.40 5.11 -5.55
C ALA A 99 -14.50 5.65 -4.62
N LYS A 100 -14.25 5.76 -3.32
CA LYS A 100 -15.15 6.43 -2.37
C LYS A 100 -15.42 7.87 -2.81
N ARG A 101 -14.37 8.62 -3.13
CA ARG A 101 -14.51 10.03 -3.59
C ARG A 101 -15.23 10.14 -4.92
N LEU A 102 -15.04 9.15 -5.83
CA LEU A 102 -15.82 9.10 -7.08
C LEU A 102 -17.33 8.98 -6.79
N VAL A 103 -17.74 8.12 -5.87
CA VAL A 103 -19.17 7.97 -5.51
C VAL A 103 -19.72 9.26 -4.91
N GLU A 104 -19.01 9.91 -4.00
CA GLU A 104 -19.41 11.16 -3.38
C GLU A 104 -19.66 12.25 -4.44
N ILE A 105 -18.69 12.46 -5.36
CA ILE A 105 -18.83 13.44 -6.44
C ILE A 105 -19.92 13.02 -7.45
N ALA A 106 -20.09 11.72 -7.72
CA ALA A 106 -21.17 11.24 -8.59
C ALA A 106 -22.53 11.61 -8.04
N HIS A 107 -22.74 11.53 -6.73
CA HIS A 107 -23.99 11.98 -6.08
C HIS A 107 -24.13 13.50 -6.14
N GLU A 108 -23.07 14.28 -5.85
CA GLU A 108 -23.07 15.73 -5.94
C GLU A 108 -23.45 16.23 -7.35
N GLU A 109 -22.94 15.55 -8.38
CA GLU A 109 -23.15 15.90 -9.80
C GLU A 109 -24.38 15.20 -10.42
N ASN A 110 -25.13 14.42 -9.64
CA ASN A 110 -26.28 13.63 -10.14
C ASN A 110 -25.89 12.70 -11.31
N CYS A 111 -24.70 12.12 -11.26
CA CYS A 111 -24.27 11.12 -12.22
C CYS A 111 -25.00 9.79 -12.01
N THR A 112 -25.40 9.14 -13.09
CA THR A 112 -26.10 7.84 -13.04
C THR A 112 -25.19 6.66 -13.36
N ALA A 113 -23.93 6.93 -13.64
CA ALA A 113 -22.90 5.92 -13.87
C ALA A 113 -21.52 6.43 -13.48
N ILE A 114 -20.67 5.51 -13.07
CA ILE A 114 -19.22 5.74 -12.87
C ILE A 114 -18.46 4.90 -13.90
N CYS A 115 -17.49 5.52 -14.55
CA CYS A 115 -16.60 4.87 -15.53
C CYS A 115 -15.16 4.84 -15.00
N HIS A 116 -14.46 3.74 -15.27
CA HIS A 116 -13.03 3.62 -15.01
C HIS A 116 -12.29 3.01 -16.20
N GLY A 117 -11.03 3.40 -16.39
CA GLY A 117 -10.15 2.92 -17.45
C GLY A 117 -9.30 1.70 -17.09
N CYS A 118 -9.66 0.94 -16.06
CA CYS A 118 -8.87 -0.22 -15.66
C CYS A 118 -8.99 -1.37 -16.66
N THR A 119 -7.83 -1.98 -16.97
CA THR A 119 -7.79 -3.15 -17.86
C THR A 119 -8.40 -4.39 -17.22
N GLY A 120 -8.92 -5.32 -18.02
CA GLY A 120 -9.49 -6.58 -17.54
C GLY A 120 -8.48 -7.55 -16.89
N LYS A 121 -7.17 -7.30 -17.06
CA LYS A 121 -6.08 -8.10 -16.48
C LYS A 121 -5.57 -7.58 -15.12
N GLY A 122 -5.97 -6.36 -14.74
CA GLY A 122 -5.53 -5.73 -13.49
C GLY A 122 -6.50 -5.95 -12.33
N ASN A 123 -5.98 -5.93 -11.08
CA ASN A 123 -6.80 -5.96 -9.87
C ASN A 123 -7.58 -4.67 -9.64
N ASP A 124 -7.15 -3.55 -10.22
CA ASP A 124 -7.70 -2.22 -9.95
C ASP A 124 -9.20 -2.13 -10.29
N GLN A 125 -9.64 -2.80 -11.36
CA GLN A 125 -11.06 -2.90 -11.66
C GLN A 125 -11.88 -3.46 -10.48
N VAL A 126 -11.35 -4.49 -9.80
CA VAL A 126 -12.02 -5.10 -8.64
C VAL A 126 -12.07 -4.11 -7.48
N ARG A 127 -10.96 -3.42 -7.20
CA ARG A 127 -10.83 -2.45 -6.11
C ARG A 127 -11.79 -1.27 -6.29
N PHE A 128 -11.90 -0.71 -7.49
CA PHE A 128 -12.87 0.34 -7.80
C PHE A 128 -14.30 -0.15 -7.65
N GLU A 129 -14.64 -1.26 -8.30
CA GLU A 129 -16.03 -1.72 -8.35
C GLU A 129 -16.56 -2.23 -7.02
N LEU A 130 -15.75 -2.93 -6.22
CA LEU A 130 -16.17 -3.35 -4.88
C LEU A 130 -16.44 -2.14 -3.97
N THR A 131 -15.61 -1.10 -4.07
CA THR A 131 -15.83 0.13 -3.31
C THR A 131 -17.08 0.87 -3.78
N ILE A 132 -17.28 1.03 -5.10
CA ILE A 132 -18.50 1.65 -5.62
C ILE A 132 -19.74 0.91 -5.12
N LYS A 133 -19.75 -0.42 -5.19
CA LYS A 133 -20.86 -1.25 -4.69
C LYS A 133 -21.09 -1.14 -3.18
N ALA A 134 -20.02 -0.88 -2.41
CA ALA A 134 -20.14 -0.71 -0.96
C ALA A 134 -20.86 0.61 -0.59
N PHE A 135 -20.70 1.67 -1.39
CA PHE A 135 -21.29 2.98 -1.14
C PHE A 135 -22.57 3.25 -1.92
N ASP A 136 -22.69 2.66 -3.12
CA ASP A 136 -23.89 2.78 -3.96
C ASP A 136 -24.08 1.47 -4.76
N PRO A 137 -24.90 0.52 -4.26
CA PRO A 137 -25.11 -0.78 -4.90
C PRO A 137 -25.83 -0.68 -6.25
N ASP A 138 -26.57 0.42 -6.49
CA ASP A 138 -27.37 0.63 -7.70
C ASP A 138 -26.62 1.44 -8.77
N MET A 139 -25.43 1.98 -8.44
CA MET A 139 -24.61 2.77 -9.36
C MET A 139 -24.17 1.91 -10.56
N LYS A 140 -24.52 2.38 -11.75
CA LYS A 140 -24.08 1.73 -12.99
C LYS A 140 -22.57 1.90 -13.18
N ILE A 141 -21.89 0.81 -13.46
CA ILE A 141 -20.45 0.82 -13.76
C ILE A 141 -20.22 0.63 -15.25
N ILE A 142 -19.37 1.47 -15.84
CA ILE A 142 -18.94 1.37 -17.25
C ILE A 142 -17.44 1.10 -17.24
N ALA A 143 -17.05 -0.03 -17.80
CA ALA A 143 -15.66 -0.47 -17.92
C ALA A 143 -15.32 -0.69 -19.41
N PRO A 144 -14.85 0.34 -20.13
CA PRO A 144 -14.63 0.27 -21.58
C PRO A 144 -13.76 -0.89 -22.03
N TRP A 145 -12.68 -1.19 -21.32
CA TRP A 145 -11.79 -2.31 -21.64
C TRP A 145 -12.47 -3.69 -21.72
N ARG A 146 -13.70 -3.83 -21.24
CA ARG A 146 -14.48 -5.06 -21.36
C ARG A 146 -15.43 -5.09 -22.55
N ILE A 147 -15.69 -3.93 -23.16
CA ILE A 147 -16.80 -3.78 -24.11
C ILE A 147 -16.44 -3.02 -25.39
N TRP A 148 -15.33 -2.29 -25.45
CA TRP A 148 -14.90 -1.57 -26.64
C TRP A 148 -14.07 -2.46 -27.57
N ASP A 149 -13.91 -2.03 -28.84
CA ASP A 149 -13.17 -2.79 -29.85
C ASP A 149 -11.66 -2.45 -29.86
N ILE A 150 -11.22 -1.40 -29.16
CA ILE A 150 -9.83 -0.99 -29.03
C ILE A 150 -9.08 -2.01 -28.17
N LYS A 151 -8.01 -2.63 -28.68
CA LYS A 151 -7.29 -3.73 -28.00
C LYS A 151 -5.82 -3.47 -27.82
N THR A 152 -5.25 -2.55 -28.61
CA THR A 152 -3.82 -2.27 -28.60
C THR A 152 -3.56 -0.80 -28.36
N ARG A 153 -2.34 -0.49 -27.88
CA ARG A 153 -1.91 0.89 -27.68
C ARG A 153 -1.84 1.68 -28.99
N GLU A 154 -1.53 1.02 -30.08
CA GLU A 154 -1.51 1.61 -31.41
C GLU A 154 -2.93 2.06 -31.82
N GLU A 155 -3.94 1.21 -31.61
CA GLU A 155 -5.34 1.56 -31.86
C GLU A 155 -5.83 2.70 -30.97
N GLU A 156 -5.37 2.78 -29.71
CA GLU A 156 -5.65 3.92 -28.84
C GLU A 156 -5.06 5.23 -29.39
N ILE A 157 -3.82 5.18 -29.88
CA ILE A 157 -3.15 6.35 -30.49
C ILE A 157 -3.90 6.79 -31.72
N GLU A 158 -4.23 5.87 -32.66
CA GLU A 158 -5.01 6.16 -33.87
C GLU A 158 -6.39 6.78 -33.50
N TYR A 159 -7.06 6.24 -32.52
CA TYR A 159 -8.33 6.78 -32.03
C TYR A 159 -8.19 8.21 -31.48
N ALA A 160 -7.12 8.48 -30.72
CA ALA A 160 -6.81 9.79 -30.17
C ALA A 160 -6.46 10.80 -31.25
N GLU A 161 -5.59 10.43 -32.23
CA GLU A 161 -5.18 11.29 -33.34
C GLU A 161 -6.37 11.69 -34.20
N ALA A 162 -7.25 10.75 -34.52
CA ALA A 162 -8.47 11.00 -35.30
C ALA A 162 -9.40 12.04 -34.67
N ARG A 163 -9.24 12.31 -33.35
CA ARG A 163 -10.06 13.24 -32.55
C ARG A 163 -9.28 14.45 -32.04
N ASN A 164 -8.04 14.63 -32.47
CA ASN A 164 -7.13 15.68 -32.02
C ASN A 164 -6.92 15.72 -30.49
N ILE A 165 -6.94 14.54 -29.87
CA ILE A 165 -6.66 14.40 -28.43
C ILE A 165 -5.14 14.48 -28.21
N PRO A 166 -4.63 15.34 -27.33
CA PRO A 166 -3.21 15.41 -27.04
C PRO A 166 -2.72 14.11 -26.41
N VAL A 167 -1.92 13.34 -27.13
CA VAL A 167 -1.27 12.13 -26.60
C VAL A 167 0.12 12.49 -26.13
N PRO A 168 0.45 12.38 -24.84
CA PRO A 168 1.81 12.49 -24.39
C PRO A 168 2.55 11.19 -24.77
N VAL A 169 3.19 11.18 -25.94
CA VAL A 169 4.05 10.07 -26.36
C VAL A 169 5.37 10.19 -25.63
N LYS A 170 5.47 9.66 -24.41
CA LYS A 170 6.76 9.38 -23.81
C LYS A 170 7.26 8.05 -24.35
N LYS A 171 8.09 8.11 -25.42
CA LYS A 171 8.78 6.94 -25.99
C LYS A 171 9.89 6.36 -25.11
N ASP A 172 10.30 7.09 -24.07
CA ASP A 172 11.56 6.83 -23.38
C ASP A 172 11.48 5.83 -22.23
N ARG A 173 10.28 5.44 -21.79
CA ARG A 173 10.11 4.44 -20.74
C ARG A 173 8.96 3.50 -21.08
N PRO A 174 9.24 2.23 -21.38
CA PRO A 174 8.23 1.26 -21.82
C PRO A 174 7.41 0.67 -20.66
N TYR A 175 7.75 1.02 -19.40
CA TYR A 175 7.12 0.47 -18.22
C TYR A 175 5.79 1.15 -17.89
N SER A 176 4.82 0.35 -17.45
CA SER A 176 3.64 0.86 -16.78
C SER A 176 4.01 1.23 -15.34
N MET A 177 3.65 2.44 -14.91
CA MET A 177 3.97 2.95 -13.59
C MET A 177 2.71 3.47 -12.91
N ASP A 178 2.57 3.14 -11.62
CA ASP A 178 1.59 3.74 -10.73
C ASP A 178 2.33 4.38 -9.55
N ARG A 179 2.02 5.66 -9.28
CA ARG A 179 2.74 6.45 -8.29
C ARG A 179 1.79 7.12 -7.32
N ASN A 180 2.18 7.12 -6.05
CA ASN A 180 1.57 7.92 -5.00
C ASN A 180 2.63 8.26 -3.94
N ILE A 181 2.25 8.98 -2.87
CA ILE A 181 3.18 9.39 -1.82
C ILE A 181 3.85 8.20 -1.10
N TRP A 182 3.23 7.01 -1.15
CA TRP A 182 3.75 5.81 -0.49
C TRP A 182 4.74 5.04 -1.33
N HIS A 183 4.47 4.90 -2.64
CA HIS A 183 5.25 4.03 -3.49
C HIS A 183 5.24 4.42 -4.98
N ILE A 184 6.12 3.77 -5.74
CA ILE A 184 6.03 3.64 -7.19
C ILE A 184 6.03 2.15 -7.54
N SER A 185 5.14 1.73 -8.46
CA SER A 185 5.22 0.42 -9.10
C SER A 185 5.77 0.54 -10.51
N HIS A 186 6.54 -0.47 -10.94
CA HIS A 186 7.03 -0.63 -12.30
C HIS A 186 6.64 -2.02 -12.80
N GLU A 187 5.95 -2.08 -13.94
CA GLU A 187 5.47 -3.33 -14.55
C GLU A 187 5.65 -3.30 -16.06
N GLY A 188 5.68 -4.48 -16.71
CA GLY A 188 5.71 -4.62 -18.16
C GLY A 188 7.10 -4.59 -18.77
N ALA A 189 7.16 -4.61 -20.10
CA ALA A 189 8.39 -4.63 -20.89
C ALA A 189 9.36 -5.75 -20.46
N ASP A 190 10.64 -5.45 -20.24
CA ASP A 190 11.66 -6.44 -19.85
C ASP A 190 11.39 -7.12 -18.52
N LEU A 191 10.53 -6.51 -17.66
CA LEU A 191 10.15 -7.09 -16.37
C LEU A 191 9.16 -8.26 -16.51
N GLU A 192 8.52 -8.43 -17.67
CA GLU A 192 7.59 -9.55 -17.92
C GLU A 192 8.32 -10.90 -17.94
N ASP A 193 9.61 -10.92 -18.28
CA ASP A 193 10.45 -12.10 -18.10
C ASP A 193 11.08 -12.07 -16.69
N PRO A 194 10.68 -12.98 -15.77
CA PRO A 194 11.23 -13.01 -14.43
C PRO A 194 12.71 -13.39 -14.35
N TRP A 195 13.35 -13.78 -15.47
CA TRP A 195 14.78 -14.03 -15.55
C TRP A 195 15.62 -12.76 -15.76
N ASN A 196 14.99 -11.67 -16.21
CA ASN A 196 15.68 -10.41 -16.45
C ASN A 196 15.91 -9.64 -15.15
N GLU A 197 17.13 -9.16 -14.94
CA GLU A 197 17.42 -8.20 -13.88
C GLU A 197 16.75 -6.85 -14.19
N PRO A 198 16.11 -6.17 -13.21
CA PRO A 198 15.58 -4.84 -13.43
C PRO A 198 16.68 -3.87 -13.86
N PRO A 199 16.45 -3.01 -14.87
CA PRO A 199 17.43 -2.02 -15.30
C PRO A 199 17.84 -1.08 -14.14
N LYS A 200 19.11 -0.69 -14.08
CA LYS A 200 19.65 0.16 -12.99
C LYS A 200 19.03 1.54 -12.93
N ASP A 201 18.52 2.03 -14.04
CA ASP A 201 17.83 3.33 -14.18
C ASP A 201 16.31 3.23 -14.03
N LEU A 202 15.78 2.06 -13.62
CA LEU A 202 14.37 1.85 -13.36
C LEU A 202 13.87 2.71 -12.20
N LEU A 203 14.67 2.76 -11.12
CA LEU A 203 14.29 3.41 -9.87
C LEU A 203 14.28 4.95 -10.02
N LEU A 204 13.27 5.60 -9.43
CA LEU A 204 13.01 7.03 -9.56
C LEU A 204 13.14 7.83 -8.26
N THR A 205 12.83 7.20 -7.13
CA THR A 205 12.78 7.85 -5.80
C THR A 205 13.83 7.32 -4.85
N MET A 206 14.57 6.31 -5.27
CA MET A 206 15.63 5.72 -4.47
C MET A 206 16.84 5.36 -5.33
N VAL A 207 17.99 5.22 -4.69
CA VAL A 207 19.20 4.68 -5.33
C VAL A 207 19.28 3.18 -5.11
N THR A 208 20.07 2.48 -5.94
CA THR A 208 20.37 1.07 -5.68
C THR A 208 21.30 0.93 -4.45
N PRO A 209 21.35 -0.22 -3.77
CA PRO A 209 22.27 -0.44 -2.64
C PRO A 209 23.73 -0.16 -2.97
N GLU A 210 24.18 -0.45 -4.20
CA GLU A 210 25.56 -0.19 -4.66
C GLU A 210 25.86 1.31 -4.76
N MET A 211 24.86 2.13 -5.11
CA MET A 211 24.98 3.57 -5.24
C MET A 211 24.75 4.34 -3.92
N ALA A 212 24.22 3.67 -2.91
CA ALA A 212 24.01 4.26 -1.59
C ALA A 212 25.35 4.64 -0.92
N PRO A 213 25.35 5.62 0.03
CA PRO A 213 26.55 6.06 0.72
C PRO A 213 27.31 4.93 1.40
N ASP A 214 28.66 5.03 1.46
CA ASP A 214 29.53 4.08 2.15
C ASP A 214 29.52 4.26 3.69
N GLU A 215 29.09 5.42 4.15
CA GLU A 215 28.89 5.71 5.57
C GLU A 215 27.43 5.46 5.97
N PRO A 216 27.19 4.77 7.09
CA PRO A 216 25.83 4.52 7.56
C PRO A 216 25.16 5.79 8.09
N GLU A 217 23.87 5.94 7.81
CA GLU A 217 23.05 7.01 8.39
C GLU A 217 22.22 6.48 9.57
N TYR A 218 22.23 7.21 10.69
CA TYR A 218 21.40 6.91 11.84
C TYR A 218 20.17 7.81 11.87
N VAL A 219 19.00 7.21 12.06
CA VAL A 219 17.72 7.92 12.13
C VAL A 219 16.93 7.43 13.33
N THR A 220 16.23 8.31 14.02
CA THR A 220 15.25 7.95 15.03
C THR A 220 13.84 8.21 14.52
N VAL A 221 12.92 7.29 14.86
CA VAL A 221 11.49 7.42 14.59
C VAL A 221 10.74 7.29 15.92
N ASP A 222 9.93 8.28 16.24
CA ASP A 222 9.07 8.26 17.42
C ASP A 222 7.65 7.84 17.04
N PHE A 223 7.06 6.99 17.88
CA PHE A 223 5.71 6.46 17.69
C PHE A 223 4.82 6.80 18.89
N GLU A 224 3.56 7.14 18.59
CA GLU A 224 2.46 7.26 19.54
C GLU A 224 1.32 6.34 19.09
N LYS A 225 0.97 5.33 19.90
CA LYS A 225 -0.05 4.30 19.58
C LYS A 225 0.15 3.65 18.20
N GLY A 226 1.40 3.30 17.90
CA GLY A 226 1.79 2.66 16.64
C GLY A 226 1.83 3.59 15.42
N VAL A 227 1.49 4.87 15.57
CA VAL A 227 1.57 5.88 14.50
C VAL A 227 2.91 6.62 14.58
N PRO A 228 3.69 6.74 13.50
CA PRO A 228 4.90 7.54 13.51
C PRO A 228 4.55 9.03 13.59
N VAL A 229 5.18 9.76 14.53
CA VAL A 229 4.88 11.17 14.83
C VAL A 229 6.08 12.10 14.73
N ALA A 230 7.31 11.56 14.74
CA ALA A 230 8.52 12.35 14.61
C ALA A 230 9.65 11.57 13.96
N ILE A 231 10.55 12.28 13.27
CA ILE A 231 11.82 11.76 12.76
C ILE A 231 12.93 12.64 13.33
N ASN A 232 13.97 12.01 13.90
CA ASN A 232 15.10 12.68 14.55
C ASN A 232 14.68 13.70 15.62
N GLY A 233 13.58 13.40 16.34
CA GLY A 233 13.03 14.24 17.40
C GLY A 233 12.20 15.44 16.91
N GLU A 234 12.06 15.63 15.60
CA GLU A 234 11.24 16.68 15.00
C GLU A 234 9.83 16.12 14.72
N LYS A 235 8.81 16.67 15.39
CA LYS A 235 7.40 16.33 15.14
C LYS A 235 6.95 16.90 13.80
N MET A 236 6.21 16.11 13.04
CA MET A 236 5.76 16.46 11.69
C MET A 236 4.33 16.00 11.47
N GLU A 237 3.61 16.71 10.59
CA GLU A 237 2.34 16.22 10.05
C GLU A 237 2.56 14.99 9.16
N ALA A 238 1.52 14.16 9.02
CA ALA A 238 1.61 12.83 8.41
C ALA A 238 2.25 12.83 7.00
N ILE A 239 1.85 13.79 6.14
CA ILE A 239 2.40 13.92 4.77
C ILE A 239 3.89 14.29 4.80
N GLU A 240 4.26 15.25 5.65
CA GLU A 240 5.64 15.72 5.79
C GLU A 240 6.55 14.61 6.32
N LEU A 241 6.08 13.89 7.36
CA LEU A 241 6.79 12.75 7.95
C LEU A 241 7.07 11.66 6.91
N LEU A 242 6.04 11.27 6.14
CA LEU A 242 6.19 10.25 5.12
C LEU A 242 7.13 10.70 3.98
N THR A 243 7.02 11.96 3.56
CA THR A 243 7.92 12.55 2.56
C THR A 243 9.37 12.49 3.05
N LYS A 244 9.60 12.90 4.31
CA LYS A 244 10.92 12.85 4.94
C LYS A 244 11.47 11.44 5.07
N ALA A 245 10.59 10.49 5.43
CA ALA A 245 10.94 9.06 5.49
C ALA A 245 11.36 8.53 4.12
N ASN A 246 10.62 8.89 3.05
CA ASN A 246 10.97 8.52 1.68
C ASN A 246 12.34 9.06 1.26
N GLU A 247 12.63 10.32 1.55
CA GLU A 247 13.93 10.94 1.23
C GLU A 247 15.09 10.24 1.94
N ILE A 248 14.95 10.00 3.25
CA ILE A 248 15.99 9.38 4.07
C ILE A 248 16.24 7.94 3.62
N ALA A 249 15.20 7.14 3.50
CA ALA A 249 15.31 5.73 3.12
C ALA A 249 15.81 5.58 1.67
N GLY A 250 15.26 6.40 0.75
CA GLY A 250 15.60 6.34 -0.68
C GLY A 250 17.07 6.62 -0.95
N ARG A 251 17.67 7.65 -0.33
CA ARG A 251 19.10 7.94 -0.51
C ARG A 251 20.04 6.88 0.09
N ASN A 252 19.53 6.03 0.99
CA ASN A 252 20.25 4.91 1.58
C ASN A 252 20.00 3.56 0.87
N GLY A 253 19.29 3.58 -0.28
CA GLY A 253 18.99 2.40 -1.07
C GLY A 253 17.96 1.47 -0.45
N VAL A 254 17.20 1.94 0.56
CA VAL A 254 16.17 1.16 1.25
C VAL A 254 14.84 1.26 0.50
N GLY A 255 14.17 0.12 0.27
CA GLY A 255 12.76 0.09 -0.14
C GLY A 255 12.45 -0.48 -1.51
N CYS A 256 13.41 -1.09 -2.20
CA CYS A 256 13.14 -1.83 -3.43
C CYS A 256 12.61 -3.23 -3.12
N ALA A 257 11.49 -3.60 -3.75
CA ALA A 257 10.95 -4.95 -3.70
C ALA A 257 10.63 -5.44 -5.12
N ASP A 258 11.26 -6.54 -5.53
CA ASP A 258 10.98 -7.25 -6.78
C ASP A 258 10.29 -8.57 -6.43
N LEU A 259 9.09 -8.77 -6.94
CA LEU A 259 8.32 -9.98 -6.69
C LEU A 259 7.39 -10.36 -7.85
N VAL A 260 7.15 -11.65 -7.94
CA VAL A 260 6.06 -12.21 -8.74
C VAL A 260 4.89 -12.46 -7.81
N GLU A 261 3.86 -11.62 -7.91
CA GLU A 261 2.66 -11.67 -7.06
C GLU A 261 1.53 -12.51 -7.71
N ASN A 262 0.65 -13.03 -6.86
CA ASN A 262 -0.57 -13.67 -7.31
C ASN A 262 -1.71 -12.65 -7.36
N ARG A 263 -2.13 -12.25 -8.56
CA ARG A 263 -3.26 -11.33 -8.75
C ARG A 263 -4.58 -12.01 -8.40
N LEU A 264 -5.52 -11.24 -7.83
CA LEU A 264 -6.87 -11.70 -7.51
C LEU A 264 -7.60 -12.27 -8.74
N VAL A 265 -7.33 -11.71 -9.92
CA VAL A 265 -7.88 -12.19 -11.20
C VAL A 265 -7.26 -13.51 -11.70
N GLY A 266 -6.42 -14.16 -10.90
CA GLY A 266 -5.98 -15.54 -11.09
C GLY A 266 -4.67 -15.72 -11.87
N MET A 267 -3.97 -14.65 -12.23
CA MET A 267 -2.67 -14.73 -12.91
C MET A 267 -1.52 -14.29 -12.01
N LYS A 268 -0.32 -14.74 -12.34
CA LYS A 268 0.90 -14.21 -11.76
C LYS A 268 1.36 -12.98 -12.56
N SER A 269 1.89 -11.99 -11.83
CA SER A 269 2.45 -10.77 -12.45
C SER A 269 3.67 -10.33 -11.67
N ARG A 270 4.72 -9.92 -12.37
CA ARG A 270 5.90 -9.36 -11.73
C ARG A 270 5.78 -7.85 -11.66
N GLY A 271 6.08 -7.31 -10.48
CA GLY A 271 6.23 -5.88 -10.24
C GLY A 271 7.51 -5.57 -9.48
N VAL A 272 8.13 -4.44 -9.82
CA VAL A 272 9.23 -3.85 -9.05
C VAL A 272 8.68 -2.60 -8.37
N TYR A 273 8.82 -2.54 -7.05
CA TYR A 273 8.21 -1.51 -6.22
C TYR A 273 9.28 -0.70 -5.50
N GLU A 274 9.12 0.62 -5.51
CA GLU A 274 9.88 1.53 -4.66
C GLU A 274 8.96 1.98 -3.52
N THR A 275 9.30 1.59 -2.29
CA THR A 275 8.55 2.00 -1.08
C THR A 275 9.53 2.36 0.03
N PRO A 276 10.38 3.38 -0.17
CA PRO A 276 11.51 3.63 0.73
C PRO A 276 11.08 3.97 2.15
N GLY A 277 10.29 5.00 2.35
CA GLY A 277 9.80 5.41 3.67
C GLY A 277 8.97 4.32 4.34
N GLY A 278 8.11 3.66 3.56
CA GLY A 278 7.31 2.55 4.05
C GLY A 278 8.16 1.42 4.62
N THR A 279 9.18 0.98 3.90
CA THR A 279 10.09 -0.08 4.37
C THR A 279 10.81 0.31 5.66
N MET A 280 11.28 1.56 5.76
CA MET A 280 11.91 2.08 6.97
C MET A 280 10.93 2.12 8.16
N LEU A 281 9.71 2.61 7.93
CA LEU A 281 8.68 2.72 8.97
C LEU A 281 8.18 1.35 9.46
N TYR A 282 7.99 0.37 8.56
CA TYR A 282 7.65 -1.01 8.94
C TYR A 282 8.76 -1.66 9.78
N ALA A 283 10.02 -1.47 9.40
CA ALA A 283 11.15 -1.98 10.19
C ALA A 283 11.17 -1.35 11.59
N ALA A 284 11.02 -0.03 11.71
CA ALA A 284 10.98 0.65 12.99
C ALA A 284 9.79 0.21 13.85
N HIS A 285 8.58 0.15 13.26
CA HIS A 285 7.37 -0.25 13.95
C HIS A 285 7.47 -1.67 14.52
N GLY A 286 7.94 -2.65 13.73
CA GLY A 286 8.12 -4.02 14.19
C GLY A 286 9.15 -4.16 15.32
N ILE A 287 10.23 -3.35 15.29
CA ILE A 287 11.21 -3.30 16.39
C ILE A 287 10.54 -2.79 17.68
N LEU A 288 9.71 -1.75 17.61
CA LEU A 288 9.02 -1.24 18.78
C LEU A 288 7.99 -2.23 19.33
N GLU A 289 7.22 -2.89 18.46
CA GLU A 289 6.27 -3.94 18.87
C GLU A 289 6.97 -5.08 19.60
N SER A 290 8.19 -5.44 19.22
CA SER A 290 8.93 -6.55 19.83
C SER A 290 9.19 -6.37 21.33
N ILE A 291 9.18 -5.13 21.83
CA ILE A 291 9.37 -4.84 23.25
C ILE A 291 8.10 -4.39 23.98
N THR A 292 7.01 -4.09 23.26
CA THR A 292 5.78 -3.56 23.83
C THR A 292 4.60 -4.52 23.80
N LEU A 293 4.63 -5.55 22.94
CA LEU A 293 3.59 -6.57 22.88
C LEU A 293 4.04 -7.85 23.58
N ASP A 294 3.12 -8.49 24.32
CA ASP A 294 3.34 -9.81 24.86
C ASP A 294 3.35 -10.89 23.76
N ARG A 295 3.91 -12.06 24.09
CA ARG A 295 4.08 -13.16 23.14
C ARG A 295 2.79 -13.59 22.45
N GLN A 296 1.67 -13.70 23.18
CA GLN A 296 0.41 -14.19 22.61
C GLN A 296 -0.21 -13.17 21.66
N THR A 297 -0.20 -11.90 22.07
CA THR A 297 -0.68 -10.79 21.26
C THR A 297 0.14 -10.64 19.98
N SER A 298 1.49 -10.66 20.08
CA SER A 298 2.39 -10.55 18.94
C SER A 298 2.15 -11.67 17.93
N HIS A 299 2.15 -12.94 18.36
CA HIS A 299 1.96 -14.08 17.47
C HIS A 299 0.57 -14.09 16.81
N TYR A 300 -0.48 -13.70 17.53
CA TYR A 300 -1.81 -13.65 16.94
C TYR A 300 -1.93 -12.49 15.93
N LYS A 301 -1.30 -11.35 16.24
CA LYS A 301 -1.25 -10.21 15.32
C LYS A 301 -0.57 -10.55 13.98
N GLU A 302 0.49 -11.36 13.99
CA GLU A 302 1.14 -11.85 12.76
C GLU A 302 0.17 -12.63 11.85
N LEU A 303 -0.70 -13.48 12.42
CA LEU A 303 -1.73 -14.20 11.67
C LEU A 303 -2.75 -13.24 11.06
N ILE A 304 -3.16 -12.22 11.83
CA ILE A 304 -4.09 -11.20 11.38
C ILE A 304 -3.48 -10.31 10.31
N ALA A 305 -2.20 -9.96 10.41
CA ALA A 305 -1.49 -9.14 9.44
C ALA A 305 -1.57 -9.71 8.01
N SER A 306 -1.40 -11.03 7.86
CA SER A 306 -1.54 -11.70 6.58
C SER A 306 -2.96 -11.59 6.00
N LYS A 307 -4.00 -11.81 6.83
CA LYS A 307 -5.40 -11.68 6.38
C LYS A 307 -5.77 -10.22 6.10
N PHE A 308 -5.26 -9.29 6.88
CA PHE A 308 -5.44 -7.86 6.63
C PHE A 308 -4.83 -7.46 5.28
N ALA A 309 -3.60 -7.93 4.99
CA ALA A 309 -2.94 -7.67 3.71
C ALA A 309 -3.72 -8.22 2.52
N GLU A 310 -4.26 -9.44 2.63
CA GLU A 310 -5.13 -10.06 1.62
C GLU A 310 -6.37 -9.21 1.36
N LEU A 311 -7.10 -8.79 2.41
CA LEU A 311 -8.30 -7.96 2.26
C LEU A 311 -8.00 -6.63 1.59
N VAL A 312 -6.87 -5.99 1.94
CA VAL A 312 -6.43 -4.74 1.29
C VAL A 312 -6.09 -4.98 -0.17
N TYR A 313 -5.32 -6.03 -0.45
CA TYR A 313 -4.90 -6.38 -1.81
C TYR A 313 -6.10 -6.65 -2.73
N ASP A 314 -7.12 -7.32 -2.20
CA ASP A 314 -8.34 -7.69 -2.91
C ASP A 314 -9.36 -6.55 -3.05
N GLY A 315 -9.07 -5.35 -2.51
CA GLY A 315 -9.98 -4.21 -2.57
C GLY A 315 -11.15 -4.29 -1.58
N MET A 316 -11.02 -5.13 -0.56
CA MET A 316 -12.05 -5.36 0.47
C MET A 316 -11.91 -4.41 1.66
N TRP A 317 -11.49 -3.16 1.42
CA TRP A 317 -11.27 -2.16 2.48
C TRP A 317 -12.53 -1.88 3.31
N TYR A 318 -13.67 -1.76 2.66
CA TYR A 318 -14.96 -1.42 3.30
C TYR A 318 -15.78 -2.67 3.64
N THR A 319 -15.14 -3.67 4.24
CA THR A 319 -15.83 -4.91 4.66
C THR A 319 -15.83 -5.04 6.18
N PRO A 320 -16.89 -5.64 6.78
CA PRO A 320 -16.97 -5.85 8.22
C PRO A 320 -15.76 -6.59 8.80
N LEU A 321 -15.18 -7.55 8.05
CA LEU A 321 -14.01 -8.29 8.52
C LEU A 321 -12.79 -7.36 8.64
N ARG A 322 -12.50 -6.51 7.64
CA ARG A 322 -11.39 -5.57 7.70
C ARG A 322 -11.58 -4.59 8.89
N GLU A 323 -12.80 -4.11 9.13
CA GLU A 323 -13.11 -3.22 10.25
C GLU A 323 -12.88 -3.90 11.60
N ALA A 324 -13.33 -5.16 11.74
CA ALA A 324 -13.10 -5.94 12.95
C ALA A 324 -11.59 -6.17 13.20
N LEU A 325 -10.82 -6.47 12.15
CA LEU A 325 -9.38 -6.64 12.26
C LEU A 325 -8.69 -5.31 12.60
N SER A 326 -9.15 -4.18 12.06
CA SER A 326 -8.64 -2.85 12.43
C SER A 326 -8.87 -2.55 13.92
N ALA A 327 -10.06 -2.83 14.44
CA ALA A 327 -10.37 -2.63 15.85
C ALA A 327 -9.48 -3.49 16.76
N PHE A 328 -9.21 -4.75 16.38
CA PHE A 328 -8.26 -5.59 17.07
C PHE A 328 -6.85 -4.98 17.04
N VAL A 329 -6.37 -4.58 15.87
CA VAL A 329 -5.05 -3.96 15.70
C VAL A 329 -4.95 -2.71 16.56
N ASP A 330 -5.91 -1.78 16.47
CA ASP A 330 -5.91 -0.54 17.24
C ASP A 330 -5.80 -0.78 18.74
N SER A 331 -6.52 -1.79 19.25
CA SER A 331 -6.41 -2.21 20.67
C SER A 331 -4.99 -2.65 21.04
N THR A 332 -4.27 -3.35 20.15
CA THR A 332 -2.89 -3.77 20.42
C THR A 332 -1.91 -2.60 20.39
N GLN A 333 -2.22 -1.54 19.65
CA GLN A 333 -1.33 -0.40 19.43
C GLN A 333 -1.32 0.62 20.59
N GLU A 334 -2.26 0.55 21.52
CA GLU A 334 -2.30 1.46 22.69
C GLU A 334 -0.99 1.45 23.50
N ALA A 335 -0.30 0.32 23.54
CA ALA A 335 1.00 0.18 24.23
C ALA A 335 2.21 0.49 23.33
N VAL A 336 2.03 0.64 22.02
CA VAL A 336 3.14 0.82 21.05
C VAL A 336 3.54 2.29 20.98
N ASN A 337 4.23 2.75 22.05
CA ASN A 337 4.72 4.11 22.20
C ASN A 337 6.22 4.08 22.47
N GLY A 338 7.00 4.90 21.78
CA GLY A 338 8.44 4.96 22.03
C GLY A 338 9.25 5.43 20.85
N THR A 339 10.57 5.28 20.97
CA THR A 339 11.55 5.71 19.98
C THR A 339 12.37 4.53 19.50
N VAL A 340 12.49 4.39 18.20
CA VAL A 340 13.38 3.41 17.56
C VAL A 340 14.50 4.15 16.85
N LYS A 341 15.74 3.70 17.05
CA LYS A 341 16.90 4.16 16.32
C LYS A 341 17.29 3.10 15.28
N LEU A 342 17.29 3.47 14.02
CA LEU A 342 17.73 2.65 12.90
C LEU A 342 19.10 3.09 12.43
N LYS A 343 19.90 2.14 11.97
CA LYS A 343 21.09 2.33 11.17
C LYS A 343 20.74 1.92 9.73
N LEU A 344 20.70 2.89 8.83
CA LEU A 344 20.46 2.66 7.40
C LEU A 344 21.80 2.50 6.69
N TYR A 345 21.95 1.41 5.97
CA TYR A 345 23.20 1.13 5.27
C TYR A 345 22.99 0.18 4.10
N LYS A 346 23.32 0.65 2.89
CA LYS A 346 23.31 -0.18 1.68
C LYS A 346 22.03 -1.00 1.53
N GLY A 347 20.85 -0.32 1.59
CA GLY A 347 19.55 -0.96 1.42
C GLY A 347 18.97 -1.65 2.67
N ASN A 348 19.67 -1.63 3.79
CA ASN A 348 19.24 -2.30 5.01
C ASN A 348 18.78 -1.31 6.09
N CYS A 349 17.72 -1.71 6.82
CA CYS A 349 17.28 -1.09 8.07
C CYS A 349 17.72 -1.97 9.24
N ILE A 350 18.75 -1.55 9.97
CA ILE A 350 19.34 -2.31 11.07
C ILE A 350 18.93 -1.67 12.41
N ASN A 351 18.45 -2.49 13.34
CA ASN A 351 18.14 -2.02 14.69
C ASN A 351 19.42 -1.50 15.38
N ALA A 352 19.43 -0.24 15.77
CA ALA A 352 20.51 0.41 16.52
C ALA A 352 20.08 0.84 17.93
N GLY A 353 18.84 0.54 18.32
CA GLY A 353 18.32 0.78 19.66
C GLY A 353 16.82 1.06 19.66
N VAL A 354 16.16 0.69 20.75
CA VAL A 354 14.74 0.93 20.95
C VAL A 354 14.49 1.23 22.43
N LYS A 355 13.56 2.15 22.70
CA LYS A 355 13.09 2.48 24.05
C LYS A 355 11.60 2.76 24.05
N SER A 356 10.91 2.35 25.11
CA SER A 356 9.49 2.57 25.29
C SER A 356 9.15 2.71 26.80
N PRO A 357 8.24 3.62 27.18
CA PRO A 357 7.70 3.64 28.52
C PRO A 357 6.82 2.42 28.83
N ASN A 358 6.34 1.72 27.78
CA ASN A 358 5.49 0.53 27.85
C ASN A 358 6.29 -0.77 27.61
N SER A 359 7.64 -0.72 27.71
CA SER A 359 8.47 -1.89 27.47
C SER A 359 8.15 -3.05 28.43
N LEU A 360 7.91 -4.22 27.87
CA LEU A 360 7.84 -5.49 28.58
C LEU A 360 9.23 -6.14 28.75
N TYR A 361 10.27 -5.58 28.08
CA TYR A 361 11.64 -5.99 28.30
C TYR A 361 12.18 -5.30 29.56
N LEU A 362 12.33 -6.09 30.61
CA LEU A 362 12.92 -5.63 31.87
C LEU A 362 14.32 -6.22 31.99
N GLU A 363 15.33 -5.34 31.98
CA GLU A 363 16.74 -5.74 32.05
C GLU A 363 17.03 -6.58 33.32
N GLU A 364 16.40 -6.24 34.43
CA GLU A 364 16.52 -6.94 35.69
C GLU A 364 16.07 -8.41 35.64
N ILE A 365 15.16 -8.78 34.74
CA ILE A 365 14.69 -10.16 34.50
C ILE A 365 15.50 -10.81 33.38
N ALA A 366 15.78 -10.05 32.32
CA ALA A 366 16.43 -10.57 31.11
C ALA A 366 17.94 -10.79 31.27
N THR A 367 18.55 -10.23 32.32
CA THR A 367 19.99 -10.37 32.58
C THR A 367 20.37 -11.82 32.90
N PHE A 368 21.56 -12.24 32.46
CA PHE A 368 22.16 -13.51 32.87
C PHE A 368 22.80 -13.46 34.28
N GLY A 369 22.77 -12.30 34.94
CA GLY A 369 23.22 -12.09 36.30
C GLY A 369 22.13 -12.40 37.34
N ASP A 370 22.24 -11.77 38.51
CA ASP A 370 21.27 -11.93 39.61
C ASP A 370 19.97 -11.19 39.27
N SER A 371 18.86 -11.91 39.19
CA SER A 371 17.53 -11.41 38.78
C SER A 371 16.72 -10.82 39.92
N LYS A 372 17.32 -10.51 41.06
CA LYS A 372 16.67 -9.83 42.23
C LYS A 372 15.29 -10.37 42.62
N ASP A 373 15.15 -11.68 42.71
CA ASP A 373 13.92 -12.38 43.13
C ASP A 373 12.68 -12.25 42.23
N LEU A 374 12.75 -11.59 41.09
CA LEU A 374 11.64 -11.50 40.15
C LEU A 374 11.42 -12.78 39.33
N TYR A 375 12.42 -13.67 39.28
CA TYR A 375 12.38 -14.94 38.57
C TYR A 375 13.03 -16.05 39.37
N SER A 376 12.31 -17.18 39.56
CA SER A 376 12.83 -18.35 40.21
C SER A 376 13.20 -19.45 39.18
N HIS A 377 14.47 -19.83 39.15
CA HIS A 377 14.94 -20.95 38.33
C HIS A 377 14.24 -22.27 38.64
N LYS A 378 13.75 -22.46 39.91
CA LYS A 378 13.05 -23.68 40.30
C LYS A 378 11.69 -23.85 39.63
N ASP A 379 11.04 -22.75 39.26
CA ASP A 379 9.72 -22.81 38.64
C ASP A 379 9.81 -23.39 37.22
N SER A 380 10.96 -23.25 36.55
CA SER A 380 11.23 -23.84 35.25
C SER A 380 11.10 -25.35 35.23
N GLU A 381 11.58 -26.05 36.23
CA GLU A 381 11.50 -27.53 36.31
C GLU A 381 10.03 -28.00 36.34
N GLY A 382 9.22 -27.38 37.19
CA GLY A 382 7.79 -27.71 37.27
C GLY A 382 7.03 -27.44 36.00
N PHE A 383 7.29 -26.29 35.34
CA PHE A 383 6.70 -25.93 34.05
C PHE A 383 7.11 -26.94 32.98
N ILE A 384 8.41 -27.27 32.83
CA ILE A 384 8.91 -28.20 31.82
C ILE A 384 8.32 -29.60 32.01
N ASN A 385 8.20 -30.08 33.27
CA ASN A 385 7.63 -31.38 33.57
C ASN A 385 6.15 -31.47 33.12
N LEU A 386 5.35 -30.43 33.35
CA LEU A 386 3.96 -30.39 32.93
C LEU A 386 3.82 -30.23 31.42
N LEU A 387 4.56 -29.32 30.82
CA LEU A 387 4.54 -29.07 29.39
C LEU A 387 5.02 -30.30 28.59
N GLY A 388 6.04 -31.03 29.10
CA GLY A 388 6.60 -32.21 28.48
C GLY A 388 5.84 -33.50 28.74
N LEU A 389 4.82 -33.49 29.63
CA LEU A 389 4.08 -34.70 29.99
C LEU A 389 3.44 -35.45 28.80
N PRO A 390 2.79 -34.80 27.82
CA PRO A 390 2.27 -35.49 26.63
C PRO A 390 3.36 -36.21 25.83
N MET A 391 4.55 -35.60 25.70
CA MET A 391 5.70 -36.21 25.00
C MET A 391 6.20 -37.45 25.76
N LYS A 392 6.30 -37.35 27.09
CA LYS A 392 6.68 -38.49 27.94
C LYS A 392 5.68 -39.63 27.84
N VAL A 393 4.38 -39.35 27.88
CA VAL A 393 3.31 -40.37 27.75
C VAL A 393 3.40 -41.03 26.36
N LYS A 394 3.57 -40.23 25.31
CA LYS A 394 3.75 -40.79 23.96
C LYS A 394 4.95 -41.75 23.87
N ALA A 395 6.09 -41.35 24.41
CA ALA A 395 7.28 -42.19 24.40
C ALA A 395 7.07 -43.54 25.16
N ILE A 396 6.32 -43.50 26.29
CA ILE A 396 5.97 -44.71 27.04
C ILE A 396 5.07 -45.66 26.20
N VAL A 397 4.07 -45.10 25.51
CA VAL A 397 3.18 -45.87 24.64
C VAL A 397 3.98 -46.51 23.48
N ASP A 398 4.82 -45.73 22.83
CA ASP A 398 5.64 -46.22 21.71
C ASP A 398 6.59 -47.38 22.13
N GLN A 399 7.09 -47.34 23.36
CA GLN A 399 7.91 -48.46 23.92
C GLN A 399 7.10 -49.71 24.23
N ARG A 400 5.83 -49.57 24.57
CA ARG A 400 4.93 -50.72 24.87
C ARG A 400 4.37 -51.39 23.61
N THR A 401 4.41 -50.68 22.49
CA THR A 401 3.87 -51.17 21.20
C THR A 401 4.95 -51.70 20.25
N LYS A 402 6.22 -51.61 20.65
CA LYS A 402 7.38 -52.30 20.05
C LYS A 402 7.56 -53.64 20.71
#